data_13dc7dc2a16bdc1e41cf78aa99d1d1d3
#
_entry.id   13dc7dc2a16bdc1e41cf78aa99d1d1d3
#
_cell.length_a   1.000
_cell.length_b   1.000
_cell.length_c   1.000
_cell.angle_alpha   90.00
_cell.angle_beta   90.00
_cell.angle_gamma   90.00
#
_symmetry.space_group_name_H-M   'P 1'
#
loop_
_entity.id
_entity.type
_entity.pdbx_description
1 polymer ?
#
loop_
_entity_poly.entity_id
_entity_poly.type
_entity_poly.pdbx_seq_one_letter_code
_entity_poly.pdbx_strand_id
1 'polypeptide(L)'
;MQRSLVGSEMCIRDRKNLVTVYISNFVGAMIIDLLIFFSGQLNYSNGGLGAFTIKVALAKTTINPATAIISGILCNILVCLAIVMATGATDAIGKIFGVFFPICAFVVCGFEHCVANMFYIPTGVMAAMNPEYVAKAQELYGITAQQCQNLANLSGCESLLFVTIGNIIGGMVFVGLPLYFAYIRKKKSA
;
A
#
# COMPACT_ATOMS: atom_id res chain seq x y z
N MET A 1 -9.59 20.10 -34.21
CA MET A 1 -8.25 20.23 -33.61
C MET A 1 -8.26 20.55 -32.10
N GLN A 2 -9.14 21.38 -31.57
CA GLN A 2 -9.21 21.72 -30.13
C GLN A 2 -9.60 20.54 -29.20
N ARG A 3 -10.43 19.58 -29.63
CA ARG A 3 -10.84 18.44 -28.79
C ARG A 3 -9.71 17.45 -28.48
N SER A 4 -8.70 17.32 -29.32
CA SER A 4 -7.56 16.43 -29.09
C SER A 4 -6.55 17.02 -28.08
N LEU A 5 -6.38 18.35 -28.10
CA LEU A 5 -5.50 19.08 -27.19
C LEU A 5 -6.05 19.05 -25.75
N VAL A 6 -7.36 19.26 -25.56
CA VAL A 6 -8.02 19.17 -24.25
C VAL A 6 -7.90 17.76 -23.66
N GLY A 7 -8.01 16.71 -24.46
CA GLY A 7 -7.81 15.32 -24.01
C GLY A 7 -6.36 15.03 -23.60
N SER A 8 -5.38 15.56 -24.34
CA SER A 8 -3.97 15.36 -24.01
C SER A 8 -3.54 16.12 -22.74
N GLU A 9 -4.03 17.34 -22.54
CA GLU A 9 -3.75 18.13 -21.33
C GLU A 9 -4.39 17.50 -20.09
N MET A 10 -5.62 16.96 -20.17
CA MET A 10 -6.23 16.19 -19.09
C MET A 10 -5.39 14.96 -18.74
N CYS A 11 -4.98 14.16 -19.71
CA CYS A 11 -4.16 12.97 -19.47
C CYS A 11 -2.77 13.31 -18.85
N ILE A 12 -2.15 14.43 -19.25
CA ILE A 12 -0.88 14.88 -18.66
C ILE A 12 -1.09 15.34 -17.22
N ARG A 13 -2.18 16.09 -16.96
CA ARG A 13 -2.53 16.55 -15.63
C ARG A 13 -2.84 15.39 -14.69
N ASP A 14 -3.58 14.39 -15.16
CA ASP A 14 -3.92 13.21 -14.37
C ASP A 14 -2.68 12.37 -14.03
N ARG A 15 -1.75 12.20 -14.96
CA ARG A 15 -0.47 11.52 -14.70
C ARG A 15 0.39 12.30 -13.70
N LYS A 16 0.50 13.62 -13.83
CA LYS A 16 1.21 14.46 -12.87
C LYS A 16 0.59 14.36 -11.48
N ASN A 17 -0.74 14.37 -11.39
CA ASN A 17 -1.46 14.22 -10.14
C ASN A 17 -1.18 12.86 -9.48
N LEU A 18 -1.21 11.77 -10.25
CA LEU A 18 -0.90 10.42 -9.76
C LEU A 18 0.51 10.33 -9.16
N VAL A 19 1.52 10.85 -9.87
CA VAL A 19 2.91 10.87 -9.39
C VAL A 19 3.04 11.74 -8.15
N THR A 20 2.42 12.93 -8.15
CA THR A 20 2.45 13.83 -6.99
C THR A 20 1.83 13.17 -5.76
N VAL A 21 0.66 12.55 -5.90
CA VAL A 21 -0.02 11.83 -4.81
C VAL A 21 0.83 10.65 -4.31
N TYR A 22 1.46 9.90 -5.21
CA TYR A 22 2.32 8.78 -4.84
C TYR A 22 3.52 9.24 -4.00
N ILE A 23 4.22 10.29 -4.45
CA ILE A 23 5.35 10.88 -3.73
C ILE A 23 4.89 11.48 -2.39
N SER A 24 3.76 12.19 -2.37
CA SER A 24 3.22 12.77 -1.14
C SER A 24 2.86 11.72 -0.11
N ASN A 25 2.29 10.59 -0.53
CA ASN A 25 2.02 9.44 0.35
C ASN A 25 3.31 8.86 0.93
N PHE A 26 4.37 8.73 0.11
CA PHE A 26 5.68 8.26 0.58
C PHE A 26 6.27 9.20 1.62
N VAL A 27 6.28 10.52 1.34
CA VAL A 27 6.78 11.53 2.29
C VAL A 27 5.95 11.54 3.57
N GLY A 28 4.62 11.45 3.46
CA GLY A 28 3.73 11.37 4.62
C GLY A 28 3.99 10.13 5.47
N ALA A 29 4.17 8.97 4.84
CA ALA A 29 4.52 7.72 5.53
C ALA A 29 5.85 7.86 6.27
N MET A 30 6.89 8.39 5.62
CA MET A 30 8.21 8.61 6.25
C MET A 30 8.15 9.54 7.47
N ILE A 31 7.32 10.58 7.42
CA ILE A 31 7.12 11.47 8.58
C ILE A 31 6.49 10.70 9.75
N ILE A 32 5.46 9.90 9.48
CA ILE A 32 4.81 9.07 10.51
C ILE A 32 5.77 8.01 11.05
N ASP A 33 6.57 7.37 10.19
CA ASP A 33 7.59 6.39 10.60
C ASP A 33 8.58 7.00 11.58
N LEU A 34 9.10 8.19 11.28
CA LEU A 34 10.02 8.91 12.17
C LEU A 34 9.34 9.27 13.50
N LEU A 35 8.10 9.76 13.47
CA LEU A 35 7.34 10.08 14.68
C LEU A 35 7.13 8.84 15.56
N ILE A 36 6.78 7.69 14.98
CA ILE A 36 6.62 6.43 15.70
C ILE A 36 7.95 5.96 16.27
N PHE A 37 9.02 6.04 15.50
CA PHE A 37 10.35 5.63 15.95
C PHE A 37 10.82 6.47 17.16
N PHE A 38 10.72 7.80 17.06
CA PHE A 38 11.12 8.69 18.14
C PHE A 38 10.15 8.75 19.32
N SER A 39 8.87 8.37 19.15
CA SER A 39 7.91 8.29 20.25
C SER A 39 8.23 7.19 21.26
N GLY A 40 9.11 6.26 20.92
CA GLY A 40 9.38 5.09 21.73
C GLY A 40 8.30 4.01 21.67
N GLN A 41 7.30 4.13 20.80
CA GLN A 41 6.19 3.17 20.70
C GLN A 41 6.66 1.77 20.33
N LEU A 42 7.75 1.64 19.59
CA LEU A 42 8.34 0.34 19.23
C LEU A 42 8.83 -0.46 20.44
N ASN A 43 9.05 0.21 21.60
CA ASN A 43 9.40 -0.45 22.86
C ASN A 43 8.19 -1.14 23.54
N TYR A 44 6.97 -0.92 23.06
CA TYR A 44 5.78 -1.56 23.62
C TYR A 44 5.97 -3.08 23.72
N SER A 45 5.50 -3.67 24.84
CA SER A 45 5.73 -5.08 25.18
C SER A 45 7.22 -5.46 25.23
N ASN A 46 8.05 -4.63 25.86
CA ASN A 46 9.50 -4.86 25.97
C ASN A 46 10.18 -5.11 24.61
N GLY A 47 9.90 -4.24 23.63
CA GLY A 47 10.42 -4.35 22.26
C GLY A 47 9.66 -5.33 21.36
N GLY A 48 8.58 -5.94 21.85
CA GLY A 48 7.78 -6.88 21.08
C GLY A 48 7.16 -6.25 19.84
N LEU A 49 6.73 -4.98 19.91
CA LEU A 49 6.20 -4.27 18.75
C LEU A 49 7.29 -4.00 17.71
N GLY A 50 8.51 -3.61 18.12
CA GLY A 50 9.65 -3.46 17.23
C GLY A 50 10.02 -4.77 16.52
N ALA A 51 10.03 -5.87 17.24
CA ALA A 51 10.25 -7.21 16.70
C ALA A 51 9.16 -7.60 15.68
N PHE A 52 7.90 -7.32 15.99
CA PHE A 52 6.79 -7.57 15.06
C PHE A 52 6.90 -6.72 13.79
N THR A 53 7.31 -5.47 13.91
CA THR A 53 7.53 -4.57 12.78
C THR A 53 8.62 -5.10 11.85
N ILE A 54 9.73 -5.63 12.39
CA ILE A 54 10.78 -6.32 11.61
C ILE A 54 10.18 -7.52 10.86
N LYS A 55 9.39 -8.35 11.53
CA LYS A 55 8.73 -9.52 10.91
C LYS A 55 7.84 -9.11 9.74
N VAL A 56 7.01 -8.07 9.91
CA VAL A 56 6.13 -7.58 8.85
C VAL A 56 6.93 -7.07 7.67
N ALA A 57 7.96 -6.24 7.90
CA ALA A 57 8.80 -5.70 6.85
C ALA A 57 9.53 -6.81 6.07
N LEU A 58 10.07 -7.82 6.75
CA LEU A 58 10.68 -8.98 6.10
C LEU A 58 9.70 -9.72 5.20
N ALA A 59 8.47 -9.95 5.65
CA ALA A 59 7.45 -10.58 4.81
C ALA A 59 7.15 -9.77 3.55
N LYS A 60 7.21 -8.42 3.63
CA LYS A 60 6.99 -7.53 2.49
C LYS A 60 8.20 -7.45 1.54
N THR A 61 9.41 -7.55 2.05
CA THR A 61 10.64 -7.45 1.24
C THR A 61 11.09 -8.78 0.65
N THR A 62 10.64 -9.92 1.20
CA THR A 62 11.00 -11.26 0.70
C THR A 62 9.93 -11.89 -0.19
N ILE A 63 8.83 -11.17 -0.47
CA ILE A 63 7.76 -11.66 -1.32
C ILE A 63 8.23 -11.88 -2.77
N ASN A 64 7.79 -12.98 -3.38
CA ASN A 64 8.06 -13.24 -4.80
C ASN A 64 7.42 -12.16 -5.69
N PRO A 65 8.11 -11.63 -6.72
CA PRO A 65 7.58 -10.58 -7.59
C PRO A 65 6.23 -10.89 -8.22
N ALA A 66 5.99 -12.10 -8.68
CA ALA A 66 4.71 -12.49 -9.26
C ALA A 66 3.59 -12.47 -8.21
N THR A 67 3.87 -12.97 -7.01
CA THR A 67 2.93 -12.92 -5.87
C THR A 67 2.65 -11.49 -5.46
N ALA A 68 3.65 -10.62 -5.42
CA ALA A 68 3.51 -9.20 -5.09
C ALA A 68 2.57 -8.49 -6.07
N ILE A 69 2.72 -8.74 -7.38
CA ILE A 69 1.84 -8.18 -8.43
C ILE A 69 0.40 -8.70 -8.27
N ILE A 70 0.21 -10.01 -8.16
CA ILE A 70 -1.14 -10.60 -8.06
C ILE A 70 -1.85 -10.14 -6.79
N SER A 71 -1.17 -10.18 -5.66
CA SER A 71 -1.69 -9.70 -4.38
C SER A 71 -2.02 -8.20 -4.42
N GLY A 72 -1.18 -7.40 -5.10
CA GLY A 72 -1.43 -5.99 -5.37
C GLY A 72 -2.68 -5.75 -6.22
N ILE A 73 -2.91 -6.57 -7.25
CA ILE A 73 -4.13 -6.51 -8.07
C ILE A 73 -5.38 -6.72 -7.19
N LEU A 74 -5.39 -7.80 -6.41
CA LEU A 74 -6.50 -8.13 -5.52
C LEU A 74 -6.76 -7.04 -4.49
N CYS A 75 -5.71 -6.49 -3.90
CA CYS A 75 -5.82 -5.37 -2.97
C CYS A 75 -6.53 -4.17 -3.61
N ASN A 76 -6.05 -3.71 -4.76
CA ASN A 76 -6.57 -2.46 -5.33
C ASN A 76 -7.95 -2.61 -5.97
N ILE A 77 -8.37 -3.82 -6.34
CA ILE A 77 -9.76 -4.10 -6.67
C ILE A 77 -10.65 -3.77 -5.47
N LEU A 78 -10.32 -4.24 -4.27
CA LEU A 78 -11.09 -3.97 -3.06
C LEU A 78 -11.06 -2.49 -2.66
N VAL A 79 -9.91 -1.83 -2.77
CA VAL A 79 -9.78 -0.39 -2.49
C VAL A 79 -10.65 0.43 -3.43
N CYS A 80 -10.62 0.13 -4.72
CA CYS A 80 -11.47 0.83 -5.70
C CYS A 80 -12.96 0.53 -5.50
N LEU A 81 -13.32 -0.71 -5.14
CA LEU A 81 -14.70 -1.06 -4.79
C LEU A 81 -15.18 -0.28 -3.57
N ALA A 82 -14.35 -0.07 -2.56
CA ALA A 82 -14.68 0.76 -1.40
C ALA A 82 -15.09 2.18 -1.83
N ILE A 83 -14.34 2.79 -2.76
CA ILE A 83 -14.64 4.12 -3.29
C ILE A 83 -15.96 4.11 -4.08
N VAL A 84 -16.17 3.10 -4.92
CA VAL A 84 -17.40 2.96 -5.72
C VAL A 84 -18.61 2.80 -4.80
N MET A 85 -18.54 1.97 -3.78
CA MET A 85 -19.61 1.77 -2.79
C MET A 85 -19.89 3.05 -2.00
N ALA A 86 -18.86 3.75 -1.53
CA ALA A 86 -19.00 5.01 -0.81
C ALA A 86 -19.61 6.13 -1.67
N THR A 87 -19.28 6.18 -2.96
CA THR A 87 -19.86 7.17 -3.88
C THR A 87 -21.30 6.84 -4.27
N GLY A 88 -21.68 5.57 -4.27
CA GLY A 88 -23.06 5.11 -4.51
C GLY A 88 -23.99 5.28 -3.30
N ALA A 89 -23.45 5.38 -2.09
CA ALA A 89 -24.25 5.57 -0.87
C ALA A 89 -24.70 7.02 -0.71
N THR A 90 -25.98 7.19 -0.30
CA THR A 90 -26.61 8.51 -0.13
C THR A 90 -26.51 9.05 1.29
N ASP A 91 -26.27 8.19 2.27
CA ASP A 91 -26.19 8.52 3.69
C ASP A 91 -24.80 8.23 4.27
N ALA A 92 -24.51 8.80 5.45
CA ALA A 92 -23.20 8.67 6.10
C ALA A 92 -22.90 7.21 6.55
N ILE A 93 -23.92 6.49 7.01
CA ILE A 93 -23.75 5.11 7.49
C ILE A 93 -23.39 4.20 6.33
N GLY A 94 -24.13 4.31 5.22
CA GLY A 94 -23.84 3.57 3.98
C GLY A 94 -22.44 3.84 3.45
N LYS A 95 -21.95 5.09 3.53
CA LYS A 95 -20.57 5.44 3.14
C LYS A 95 -19.55 4.78 4.05
N ILE A 96 -19.76 4.81 5.38
CA ILE A 96 -18.86 4.19 6.35
C ILE A 96 -18.75 2.68 6.08
N PHE A 97 -19.88 1.97 5.99
CA PHE A 97 -19.88 0.53 5.74
C PHE A 97 -19.35 0.19 4.34
N GLY A 98 -19.65 1.01 3.34
CA GLY A 98 -19.14 0.86 1.98
C GLY A 98 -17.62 0.90 1.90
N VAL A 99 -16.96 1.68 2.75
CA VAL A 99 -15.50 1.72 2.85
C VAL A 99 -14.97 0.64 3.78
N PHE A 100 -15.59 0.46 4.95
CA PHE A 100 -15.09 -0.41 6.01
C PHE A 100 -14.89 -1.86 5.56
N PHE A 101 -15.90 -2.48 4.95
CA PHE A 101 -15.83 -3.90 4.62
C PHE A 101 -14.76 -4.26 3.58
N PRO A 102 -14.64 -3.56 2.42
CA PRO A 102 -13.59 -3.89 1.46
C PRO A 102 -12.19 -3.59 1.99
N ILE A 103 -12.02 -2.52 2.78
CA ILE A 103 -10.74 -2.17 3.39
C ILE A 103 -10.36 -3.22 4.45
N CYS A 104 -11.30 -3.61 5.32
CA CYS A 104 -11.09 -4.67 6.30
C CYS A 104 -10.74 -6.00 5.62
N ALA A 105 -11.43 -6.34 4.54
CA ALA A 105 -11.18 -7.57 3.79
C ALA A 105 -9.75 -7.63 3.25
N PHE A 106 -9.23 -6.58 2.58
CA PHE A 106 -7.88 -6.64 2.05
C PHE A 106 -6.81 -6.69 3.15
N VAL A 107 -7.06 -6.02 4.30
CA VAL A 107 -6.13 -6.05 5.44
C VAL A 107 -6.09 -7.45 6.07
N VAL A 108 -7.26 -8.05 6.31
CA VAL A 108 -7.36 -9.41 6.91
C VAL A 108 -6.78 -10.48 5.98
N CYS A 109 -7.02 -10.36 4.67
CA CYS A 109 -6.42 -11.26 3.67
C CYS A 109 -4.91 -11.05 3.48
N GLY A 110 -4.34 -9.96 4.01
CA GLY A 110 -2.92 -9.66 3.90
C GLY A 110 -2.50 -9.26 2.48
N PHE A 111 -3.41 -8.72 1.67
CA PHE A 111 -3.09 -8.29 0.32
C PHE A 111 -2.13 -7.09 0.30
N GLU A 112 -1.32 -7.01 -0.75
CA GLU A 112 -0.24 -6.04 -0.85
C GLU A 112 -0.73 -4.66 -1.31
N HIS A 113 -0.52 -3.66 -0.46
CA HIS A 113 -0.88 -2.27 -0.72
C HIS A 113 0.37 -1.39 -0.75
N CYS A 114 0.65 -0.73 -1.88
CA CYS A 114 1.88 0.05 -2.03
C CYS A 114 2.01 1.17 -0.99
N VAL A 115 0.94 1.91 -0.70
CA VAL A 115 0.98 2.99 0.30
C VAL A 115 1.18 2.44 1.72
N ALA A 116 0.57 1.30 2.06
CA ALA A 116 0.82 0.64 3.35
C ALA A 116 2.27 0.14 3.45
N ASN A 117 2.83 -0.37 2.36
CA ASN A 117 4.22 -0.81 2.34
C ASN A 117 5.23 0.36 2.43
N MET A 118 4.85 1.57 2.01
CA MET A 118 5.62 2.79 2.25
C MET A 118 5.79 3.11 3.74
N PHE A 119 4.91 2.58 4.58
CA PHE A 119 5.00 2.66 6.03
C PHE A 119 5.70 1.42 6.62
N TYR A 120 5.24 0.21 6.29
CA TYR A 120 5.76 -1.02 6.92
C TYR A 120 7.24 -1.28 6.65
N ILE A 121 7.71 -1.02 5.42
CA ILE A 121 9.09 -1.31 5.06
C ILE A 121 10.06 -0.35 5.77
N PRO A 122 9.92 0.99 5.68
CA PRO A 122 10.84 1.89 6.36
C PRO A 122 10.82 1.76 7.89
N THR A 123 9.63 1.61 8.49
CA THR A 123 9.54 1.38 9.95
C THR A 123 10.29 0.12 10.36
N GLY A 124 10.17 -0.97 9.59
CA GLY A 124 10.89 -2.21 9.84
C GLY A 124 12.41 -2.09 9.63
N VAL A 125 12.84 -1.32 8.64
CA VAL A 125 14.26 -1.00 8.43
C VAL A 125 14.85 -0.26 9.64
N MET A 126 14.14 0.78 10.13
CA MET A 126 14.57 1.51 11.33
C MET A 126 14.58 0.62 12.57
N ALA A 127 13.57 -0.24 12.74
CA ALA A 127 13.54 -1.19 13.84
C ALA A 127 14.69 -2.20 13.77
N ALA A 128 15.08 -2.66 12.58
CA ALA A 128 16.19 -3.59 12.36
C ALA A 128 17.58 -2.98 12.66
N MET A 129 17.67 -1.66 12.78
CA MET A 129 18.90 -0.99 13.22
C MET A 129 19.08 -1.01 14.76
N ASN A 130 18.03 -1.33 15.53
CA ASN A 130 18.11 -1.43 16.97
C ASN A 130 18.41 -2.88 17.42
N PRO A 131 19.57 -3.14 18.10
CA PRO A 131 19.94 -4.49 18.52
C PRO A 131 18.93 -5.16 19.47
N GLU A 132 18.22 -4.38 20.30
CA GLU A 132 17.22 -4.92 21.23
C GLU A 132 16.02 -5.49 20.49
N TYR A 133 15.54 -4.80 19.44
CA TYR A 133 14.42 -5.29 18.62
C TYR A 133 14.85 -6.49 17.77
N VAL A 134 16.10 -6.50 17.29
CA VAL A 134 16.66 -7.64 16.56
C VAL A 134 16.73 -8.86 17.46
N ALA A 135 17.28 -8.75 18.69
CA ALA A 135 17.31 -9.83 19.65
C ALA A 135 15.91 -10.38 19.96
N LYS A 136 14.96 -9.46 20.13
CA LYS A 136 13.56 -9.83 20.38
C LYS A 136 12.88 -10.49 19.17
N ALA A 137 13.23 -10.09 17.95
CA ALA A 137 12.75 -10.71 16.73
C ALA A 137 13.31 -12.13 16.55
N GLN A 138 14.54 -12.36 16.96
CA GLN A 138 15.14 -13.70 16.99
C GLN A 138 14.43 -14.60 18.01
N GLU A 139 14.20 -14.09 19.22
CA GLU A 139 13.54 -14.82 20.29
C GLU A 139 12.08 -15.19 19.92
N LEU A 140 11.30 -14.24 19.46
CA LEU A 140 9.85 -14.43 19.26
C LEU A 140 9.48 -15.09 17.92
N TYR A 141 10.27 -14.85 16.87
CA TYR A 141 9.91 -15.23 15.50
C TYR A 141 10.96 -16.09 14.81
N GLY A 142 12.07 -16.40 15.45
CA GLY A 142 13.16 -17.19 14.84
C GLY A 142 13.83 -16.47 13.64
N ILE A 143 13.71 -15.16 13.54
CA ILE A 143 14.31 -14.36 12.48
C ILE A 143 15.82 -14.32 12.69
N THR A 144 16.61 -14.63 11.67
CA THR A 144 18.06 -14.63 11.80
C THR A 144 18.67 -13.23 11.80
N ALA A 145 19.82 -13.06 12.46
CA ALA A 145 20.56 -11.78 12.43
C ALA A 145 20.87 -11.35 10.99
N GLN A 146 21.18 -12.29 10.10
CA GLN A 146 21.45 -12.01 8.69
C GLN A 146 20.22 -11.45 7.96
N GLN A 147 19.01 -11.94 8.25
CA GLN A 147 17.77 -11.40 7.68
C GLN A 147 17.53 -9.95 8.15
N CYS A 148 17.75 -9.68 9.43
CA CYS A 148 17.64 -8.32 9.96
C CYS A 148 18.68 -7.38 9.33
N GLN A 149 19.90 -7.83 9.13
CA GLN A 149 20.95 -7.06 8.47
C GLN A 149 20.63 -6.79 7.00
N ASN A 150 20.12 -7.79 6.27
CA ASN A 150 19.68 -7.61 4.90
C ASN A 150 18.56 -6.56 4.81
N LEU A 151 17.58 -6.61 5.72
CA LEU A 151 16.51 -5.63 5.81
C LEU A 151 17.06 -4.22 6.10
N ALA A 152 17.96 -4.09 7.08
CA ALA A 152 18.61 -2.82 7.40
C ALA A 152 19.41 -2.23 6.22
N ASN A 153 19.94 -3.09 5.34
CA ASN A 153 20.62 -2.73 4.11
C ASN A 153 19.66 -2.53 2.91
N LEU A 154 18.35 -2.38 3.15
CA LEU A 154 17.33 -2.15 2.15
C LEU A 154 17.16 -3.28 1.12
N SER A 155 17.61 -4.48 1.42
CA SER A 155 17.46 -5.65 0.54
C SER A 155 15.98 -6.01 0.40
N GLY A 156 15.51 -6.18 -0.83
CA GLY A 156 14.13 -6.53 -1.15
C GLY A 156 13.16 -5.35 -1.18
N CYS A 157 13.62 -4.10 -0.98
CA CYS A 157 12.75 -2.92 -1.05
C CYS A 157 12.18 -2.69 -2.46
N GLU A 158 12.77 -3.28 -3.49
CA GLU A 158 12.23 -3.31 -4.86
C GLU A 158 10.84 -3.99 -4.96
N SER A 159 10.45 -4.78 -3.96
CA SER A 159 9.10 -5.35 -3.84
C SER A 159 8.01 -4.29 -3.93
N LEU A 160 8.27 -3.08 -3.40
CA LEU A 160 7.35 -1.95 -3.47
C LEU A 160 6.99 -1.59 -4.92
N LEU A 161 7.93 -1.72 -5.87
CA LEU A 161 7.66 -1.47 -7.28
C LEU A 161 6.68 -2.50 -7.86
N PHE A 162 6.90 -3.78 -7.57
CA PHE A 162 6.01 -4.85 -8.03
C PHE A 162 4.59 -4.73 -7.46
N VAL A 163 4.48 -4.40 -6.19
CA VAL A 163 3.19 -4.11 -5.54
C VAL A 163 2.51 -2.90 -6.18
N THR A 164 3.26 -1.83 -6.48
CA THR A 164 2.72 -0.64 -7.14
C THR A 164 2.18 -0.95 -8.52
N ILE A 165 2.89 -1.74 -9.32
CA ILE A 165 2.43 -2.21 -10.63
C ILE A 165 1.13 -3.02 -10.47
N GLY A 166 1.08 -3.95 -9.52
CA GLY A 166 -0.12 -4.73 -9.21
C GLY A 166 -1.31 -3.86 -8.85
N ASN A 167 -1.10 -2.87 -7.96
CA ASN A 167 -2.16 -1.93 -7.55
C ASN A 167 -2.68 -1.10 -8.75
N ILE A 168 -1.80 -0.62 -9.62
CA ILE A 168 -2.20 0.12 -10.83
C ILE A 168 -3.06 -0.76 -11.74
N ILE A 169 -2.63 -1.99 -12.02
CA ILE A 169 -3.39 -2.93 -12.85
C ILE A 169 -4.75 -3.23 -12.21
N GLY A 170 -4.80 -3.52 -10.91
CA GLY A 170 -6.04 -3.81 -10.19
C GLY A 170 -7.08 -2.70 -10.31
N GLY A 171 -6.66 -1.46 -10.06
CA GLY A 171 -7.56 -0.30 -10.15
C GLY A 171 -7.96 0.07 -11.57
N MET A 172 -6.99 0.13 -12.49
CA MET A 172 -7.26 0.60 -13.85
C MET A 172 -7.98 -0.44 -14.71
N VAL A 173 -7.49 -1.69 -14.71
CA VAL A 173 -7.99 -2.73 -15.62
C VAL A 173 -9.24 -3.40 -15.06
N PHE A 174 -9.22 -3.80 -13.78
CA PHE A 174 -10.31 -4.59 -13.22
C PHE A 174 -11.48 -3.75 -12.68
N VAL A 175 -11.27 -2.48 -12.34
CA VAL A 175 -12.35 -1.60 -11.86
C VAL A 175 -12.60 -0.44 -12.83
N GLY A 176 -11.58 0.30 -13.21
CA GLY A 176 -11.73 1.48 -14.07
C GLY A 176 -12.29 1.16 -15.45
N LEU A 177 -11.78 0.12 -16.11
CA LEU A 177 -12.22 -0.28 -17.45
C LEU A 177 -13.67 -0.78 -17.47
N PRO A 178 -14.14 -1.67 -16.58
CA PRO A 178 -15.55 -2.04 -16.49
C PRO A 178 -16.49 -0.84 -16.24
N LEU A 179 -16.11 0.07 -15.33
CA LEU A 179 -16.87 1.26 -15.06
C LEU A 179 -16.95 2.19 -16.29
N TYR A 180 -15.86 2.32 -17.04
CA TYR A 180 -15.86 3.08 -18.30
C TYR A 180 -16.88 2.50 -19.30
N PHE A 181 -16.88 1.19 -19.52
CA PHE A 181 -17.82 0.55 -20.42
C PHE A 181 -19.28 0.64 -19.92
N ALA A 182 -19.50 0.50 -18.63
CA ALA A 182 -20.83 0.53 -18.05
C ALA A 182 -21.48 1.92 -18.09
N TYR A 183 -20.72 2.98 -17.81
CA TYR A 183 -21.28 4.30 -17.57
C TYR A 183 -20.95 5.34 -18.65
N ILE A 184 -19.74 5.32 -19.19
CA ILE A 184 -19.27 6.39 -20.10
C ILE A 184 -19.58 6.07 -21.55
N ARG A 185 -19.39 4.83 -21.97
CA ARG A 185 -19.64 4.42 -23.35
C ARG A 185 -21.14 4.52 -23.72
N LYS A 186 -22.03 4.13 -22.79
CA LYS A 186 -23.50 4.25 -23.01
C LYS A 186 -23.96 5.68 -23.24
N LYS A 187 -23.33 6.67 -22.60
CA LYS A 187 -23.70 8.08 -22.72
C LYS A 187 -23.31 8.71 -24.08
N LYS A 188 -22.44 8.06 -24.86
CA LYS A 188 -22.03 8.50 -26.21
C LYS A 188 -22.88 7.91 -27.33
N SER A 189 -23.70 6.90 -27.06
CA SER A 189 -24.58 6.24 -28.01
C SER A 189 -26.06 6.59 -27.86
N ALA A 190 -26.40 7.46 -26.92
CA ALA A 190 -27.73 8.10 -26.75
C ALA A 190 -27.62 9.60 -27.08
#